data_b706f85a2f05629c33cdd05608b690b4
#
_entry.id   b706f85a2f05629c33cdd05608b690b4
#
_cell.length_a   1.000
_cell.length_b   1.000
_cell.length_c   1.000
_cell.angle_alpha   90.00
_cell.angle_beta   90.00
_cell.angle_gamma   90.00
#
_symmetry.space_group_name_H-M   'P 1'
#
loop_
_entity.id
_entity.type
_entity.pdbx_description
1 polymer ?
#
loop_
_entity_poly.entity_id
_entity_poly.type
_entity_poly.pdbx_seq_one_letter_code
_entity_poly.pdbx_strand_id
1 'polypeptide(L)'
;MRDFKLSGPAWFDACPEPVILAHDGDTAYYNAAAAALAERSGWTLQEETPLPEPLRAIDGVGVQTLELAGEHWVCRTERLKAGLLICLTLSPSSITVPLERLAQMAERMRLPLGSLIGVSQLLAQSDGERTEEKTSQYQSIQRKSYYTLLRMLNTLETLGSLSDGRRPFQGEPLDLGGLCAEVVRRVQSVCDEAGCAVELRQNGGNLLVQGEDDLLRQMLYHLISNAIRAAGDGGQVTLELEKCREKDRRWVRLVIWDSGSGFKPEQLARAFDPAQGAAGLSDRSEGLGLGLVLCKRVAERHGGRLAVMTGASAVTAVELPLCDGLSFGALHSPSDLSGGINETLVQLSDVLPWQCFAEEE
;
A
#
# COMPACT_ATOMS: atom_id res chain seq x y z
N MET A 1 -1.80 23.32 -40.21
CA MET A 1 -1.82 21.83 -40.04
C MET A 1 -0.40 21.37 -40.33
N ARG A 2 0.39 21.09 -39.32
CA ARG A 2 1.74 20.53 -39.49
C ARG A 2 1.63 19.07 -39.02
N ASP A 3 1.84 18.17 -39.97
CA ASP A 3 1.97 16.72 -39.76
C ASP A 3 3.13 16.45 -38.78
N PHE A 4 2.86 16.41 -37.51
CA PHE A 4 3.72 15.77 -36.53
C PHE A 4 3.38 14.29 -36.55
N LYS A 5 3.94 13.52 -37.48
CA LYS A 5 4.16 12.08 -37.29
C LYS A 5 5.16 11.99 -36.15
N LEU A 6 4.68 11.80 -34.94
CA LEU A 6 5.47 11.33 -33.84
C LEU A 6 5.83 9.87 -34.11
N SER A 7 6.89 9.64 -34.91
CA SER A 7 7.59 8.36 -34.83
C SER A 7 8.12 8.29 -33.42
N GLY A 8 7.62 7.33 -32.62
CA GLY A 8 8.09 7.12 -31.27
C GLY A 8 9.61 6.96 -31.25
N PRO A 9 10.30 7.35 -30.18
CA PRO A 9 11.73 7.09 -30.07
C PRO A 9 12.02 5.63 -30.34
N ALA A 10 13.04 5.29 -31.07
CA ALA A 10 13.37 3.92 -31.49
C ALA A 10 13.44 2.91 -30.32
N TRP A 11 13.67 3.38 -29.10
CA TRP A 11 13.65 2.54 -27.90
C TRP A 11 12.24 2.11 -27.45
N PHE A 12 11.16 2.82 -27.82
CA PHE A 12 9.79 2.40 -27.56
C PHE A 12 9.46 1.12 -28.32
N ASP A 13 9.85 1.05 -29.58
CA ASP A 13 9.60 -0.14 -30.42
C ASP A 13 10.43 -1.35 -29.93
N ALA A 14 11.60 -1.10 -29.37
CA ALA A 14 12.46 -2.14 -28.81
C ALA A 14 12.06 -2.59 -27.39
N CYS A 15 11.14 -1.87 -26.73
CA CYS A 15 10.68 -2.22 -25.39
C CYS A 15 9.82 -3.50 -25.42
N PRO A 16 10.17 -4.56 -24.65
CA PRO A 16 9.37 -5.78 -24.59
C PRO A 16 8.06 -5.59 -23.83
N GLU A 17 7.93 -4.53 -23.05
CA GLU A 17 6.74 -4.20 -22.28
C GLU A 17 5.78 -3.35 -23.11
N PRO A 18 4.45 -3.47 -22.91
CA PRO A 18 3.48 -2.57 -23.53
C PRO A 18 3.72 -1.12 -23.16
N VAL A 19 3.93 -0.27 -24.16
CA VAL A 19 4.13 1.17 -24.01
C VAL A 19 3.13 1.92 -24.88
N ILE A 20 2.44 2.89 -24.28
CA ILE A 20 1.47 3.76 -24.94
C ILE A 20 1.81 5.20 -24.59
N LEU A 21 1.82 6.08 -25.59
CA LEU A 21 1.88 7.53 -25.40
C LEU A 21 0.50 8.11 -25.70
N ALA A 22 -0.07 8.82 -24.74
CA ALA A 22 -1.35 9.49 -24.88
C ALA A 22 -1.17 11.01 -24.92
N HIS A 23 -1.94 11.69 -25.76
CA HIS A 23 -2.03 13.14 -25.83
C HIS A 23 -3.49 13.58 -25.73
N ASP A 24 -3.79 14.42 -24.76
CA ASP A 24 -5.16 14.89 -24.46
C ASP A 24 -6.24 13.77 -24.36
N GLY A 25 -5.84 12.60 -23.86
CA GLY A 25 -6.73 11.45 -23.71
C GLY A 25 -6.81 10.51 -24.92
N ASP A 26 -6.19 10.87 -26.03
CA ASP A 26 -6.13 10.07 -27.24
C ASP A 26 -4.78 9.33 -27.35
N THR A 27 -4.80 8.18 -28.03
CA THR A 27 -3.60 7.38 -28.29
C THR A 27 -2.75 8.08 -29.35
N ALA A 28 -1.58 8.63 -28.95
CA ALA A 28 -0.66 9.25 -29.88
C ALA A 28 0.33 8.26 -30.51
N TYR A 29 0.68 7.20 -29.75
CA TYR A 29 1.61 6.17 -30.18
C TYR A 29 1.47 4.92 -29.29
N TYR A 30 1.75 3.73 -29.82
CA TYR A 30 1.85 2.49 -29.08
C TYR A 30 2.82 1.51 -29.75
N ASN A 31 3.51 0.69 -28.93
CA ASN A 31 4.44 -0.31 -29.47
C ASN A 31 3.76 -1.66 -29.76
N ALA A 32 4.50 -2.59 -30.38
CA ALA A 32 3.99 -3.92 -30.75
C ALA A 32 3.47 -4.73 -29.55
N ALA A 33 4.11 -4.61 -28.38
CA ALA A 33 3.68 -5.27 -27.15
C ALA A 33 2.31 -4.75 -26.66
N ALA A 34 2.08 -3.43 -26.78
CA ALA A 34 0.79 -2.82 -26.46
C ALA A 34 -0.31 -3.24 -27.44
N ALA A 35 0.01 -3.37 -28.75
CA ALA A 35 -0.91 -3.90 -29.75
C ALA A 35 -1.33 -5.34 -29.41
N ALA A 36 -0.37 -6.19 -29.08
CA ALA A 36 -0.64 -7.59 -28.69
C ALA A 36 -1.48 -7.70 -27.41
N LEU A 37 -1.25 -6.83 -26.42
CA LEU A 37 -2.07 -6.76 -25.22
C LEU A 37 -3.49 -6.30 -25.54
N ALA A 38 -3.64 -5.30 -26.39
CA ALA A 38 -4.95 -4.79 -26.82
C ALA A 38 -5.79 -5.88 -27.50
N GLU A 39 -5.20 -6.65 -28.40
CA GLU A 39 -5.86 -7.77 -29.06
C GLU A 39 -6.36 -8.83 -28.05
N ARG A 40 -5.52 -9.23 -27.08
CA ARG A 40 -5.89 -10.15 -26.01
C ARG A 40 -6.98 -9.62 -25.08
N SER A 41 -6.99 -8.31 -24.86
CA SER A 41 -7.96 -7.63 -23.99
C SER A 41 -9.26 -7.24 -24.70
N GLY A 42 -9.36 -7.50 -26.02
CA GLY A 42 -10.50 -7.10 -26.84
C GLY A 42 -10.60 -5.58 -27.05
N TRP A 43 -9.48 -4.85 -27.00
CA TRP A 43 -9.41 -3.41 -27.24
C TRP A 43 -9.03 -3.12 -28.67
N THR A 44 -9.44 -1.94 -29.13
CA THR A 44 -8.92 -1.33 -30.36
C THR A 44 -7.95 -0.22 -29.97
N LEU A 45 -6.67 -0.37 -30.30
CA LEU A 45 -5.67 0.68 -30.23
C LEU A 45 -5.40 1.18 -31.65
N GLN A 46 -5.65 2.45 -31.89
CA GLN A 46 -5.32 3.14 -33.14
C GLN A 46 -4.84 4.55 -32.78
N GLU A 47 -3.90 5.09 -33.55
CA GLU A 47 -3.47 6.48 -33.41
C GLU A 47 -4.66 7.42 -33.60
N GLU A 48 -4.67 8.50 -32.84
CA GLU A 48 -5.73 9.53 -32.82
C GLU A 48 -7.12 9.00 -32.37
N THR A 49 -7.16 7.86 -31.67
CA THR A 49 -8.38 7.36 -31.04
C THR A 49 -8.29 7.43 -29.52
N PRO A 50 -9.43 7.59 -28.83
CA PRO A 50 -9.46 7.60 -27.38
C PRO A 50 -8.82 6.35 -26.76
N LEU A 51 -8.08 6.54 -25.67
CA LEU A 51 -7.54 5.43 -24.89
C LEU A 51 -8.65 4.41 -24.52
N PRO A 52 -8.34 3.11 -24.50
CA PRO A 52 -9.26 2.10 -23.97
C PRO A 52 -9.68 2.42 -22.53
N GLU A 53 -10.91 2.07 -22.17
CA GLU A 53 -11.52 2.41 -20.90
C GLU A 53 -10.64 2.22 -19.64
N PRO A 54 -9.95 1.07 -19.42
CA PRO A 54 -9.14 0.94 -18.23
C PRO A 54 -7.96 1.92 -18.16
N LEU A 55 -7.49 2.39 -19.34
CA LEU A 55 -6.38 3.33 -19.43
C LEU A 55 -6.85 4.79 -19.44
N ARG A 56 -8.10 5.05 -19.87
CA ARG A 56 -8.69 6.40 -19.90
C ARG A 56 -8.92 6.96 -18.50
N ALA A 57 -9.20 6.09 -17.54
CA ALA A 57 -9.39 6.47 -16.14
C ALA A 57 -8.08 6.87 -15.43
N ILE A 58 -6.93 6.74 -16.13
CA ILE A 58 -5.62 7.11 -15.58
C ILE A 58 -5.43 8.61 -15.77
N ASP A 59 -5.66 9.36 -14.72
CA ASP A 59 -5.40 10.81 -14.72
C ASP A 59 -4.20 11.12 -13.81
N GLY A 60 -3.10 11.52 -14.41
CA GLY A 60 -1.92 11.94 -13.69
C GLY A 60 -0.71 11.00 -13.74
N VAL A 61 0.33 11.38 -12.99
CA VAL A 61 1.60 10.65 -12.87
C VAL A 61 1.55 9.76 -11.67
N GLY A 62 1.80 8.46 -11.87
CA GLY A 62 1.74 7.52 -10.74
C GLY A 62 1.99 6.07 -11.14
N VAL A 63 1.68 5.20 -10.19
CA VAL A 63 1.71 3.74 -10.38
C VAL A 63 0.42 3.16 -9.85
N GLN A 64 -0.26 2.35 -10.64
CA GLN A 64 -1.49 1.69 -10.25
C GLN A 64 -1.52 0.25 -10.75
N THR A 65 -2.39 -0.57 -10.16
CA THR A 65 -2.64 -1.93 -10.63
C THR A 65 -3.90 -1.96 -11.47
N LEU A 66 -3.88 -2.75 -12.54
CA LEU A 66 -5.01 -2.95 -13.44
C LEU A 66 -5.19 -4.45 -13.68
N GLU A 67 -6.43 -4.89 -13.85
CA GLU A 67 -6.74 -6.22 -14.36
C GLU A 67 -7.05 -6.12 -15.86
N LEU A 68 -6.21 -6.73 -16.69
CA LEU A 68 -6.33 -6.70 -18.14
C LEU A 68 -6.23 -8.14 -18.69
N ALA A 69 -7.19 -8.56 -19.49
CA ALA A 69 -7.26 -9.92 -20.05
C ALA A 69 -7.21 -11.05 -18.98
N GLY A 70 -7.71 -10.80 -17.75
CA GLY A 70 -7.65 -11.75 -16.64
C GLY A 70 -6.29 -11.84 -15.96
N GLU A 71 -5.37 -10.97 -16.30
CA GLU A 71 -4.04 -10.86 -15.70
C GLU A 71 -3.90 -9.54 -14.93
N HIS A 72 -3.11 -9.55 -13.86
CA HIS A 72 -2.80 -8.33 -13.11
C HIS A 72 -1.59 -7.61 -13.70
N TRP A 73 -1.74 -6.33 -13.96
CA TRP A 73 -0.71 -5.48 -14.55
C TRP A 73 -0.39 -4.30 -13.62
N VAL A 74 0.86 -3.89 -13.60
CA VAL A 74 1.31 -2.63 -13.01
C VAL A 74 1.38 -1.60 -14.12
N CYS A 75 0.59 -0.56 -14.01
CA CYS A 75 0.59 0.58 -14.91
C CYS A 75 1.41 1.72 -14.29
N ARG A 76 2.43 2.16 -14.97
CA ARG A 76 3.23 3.34 -14.61
C ARG A 76 2.95 4.44 -15.58
N THR A 77 2.73 5.65 -15.08
CA THR A 77 2.48 6.83 -15.90
C THR A 77 3.49 7.91 -15.60
N GLU A 78 4.00 8.54 -16.64
CA GLU A 78 4.94 9.66 -16.57
C GLU A 78 4.51 10.76 -17.53
N ARG A 79 4.57 12.03 -17.10
CA ARG A 79 4.24 13.15 -17.97
C ARG A 79 5.48 13.59 -18.72
N LEU A 80 5.42 13.44 -20.03
CA LEU A 80 6.42 13.94 -20.96
C LEU A 80 5.94 15.24 -21.62
N LYS A 81 6.84 15.95 -22.31
CA LYS A 81 6.47 17.12 -23.13
C LYS A 81 5.48 16.77 -24.26
N ALA A 82 5.51 15.51 -24.72
CA ALA A 82 4.67 14.99 -25.79
C ALA A 82 3.33 14.41 -25.31
N GLY A 83 3.09 14.32 -24.00
CA GLY A 83 1.87 13.74 -23.45
C GLY A 83 2.12 12.87 -22.21
N LEU A 84 1.19 11.95 -21.94
CA LEU A 84 1.27 10.98 -20.85
C LEU A 84 1.85 9.65 -21.39
N LEU A 85 3.02 9.26 -20.88
CA LEU A 85 3.60 7.96 -21.14
C LEU A 85 2.97 6.93 -20.21
N ILE A 86 2.49 5.83 -20.76
CA ILE A 86 1.88 4.71 -20.04
C ILE A 86 2.71 3.45 -20.32
N CYS A 87 3.32 2.88 -19.29
CA CYS A 87 4.06 1.62 -19.37
C CYS A 87 3.32 0.55 -18.54
N LEU A 88 3.08 -0.61 -19.13
CA LEU A 88 2.38 -1.72 -18.48
C LEU A 88 3.37 -2.87 -18.27
N THR A 89 3.52 -3.31 -17.02
CA THR A 89 4.36 -4.46 -16.66
C THR A 89 3.47 -5.54 -16.08
N LEU A 90 3.57 -6.77 -16.58
CA LEU A 90 2.82 -7.89 -16.03
C LEU A 90 3.23 -8.13 -14.56
N SER A 91 2.23 -8.18 -13.68
CA SER A 91 2.47 -8.52 -12.29
C SER A 91 2.65 -10.02 -12.16
N PRO A 92 3.82 -10.51 -11.71
CA PRO A 92 4.03 -11.95 -11.60
C PRO A 92 3.05 -12.55 -10.58
N SER A 93 2.49 -13.72 -10.89
CA SER A 93 1.57 -14.43 -9.99
C SER A 93 2.24 -14.86 -8.69
N SER A 94 3.56 -15.10 -8.72
CA SER A 94 4.38 -15.43 -7.55
C SER A 94 5.31 -14.28 -7.19
N ILE A 95 5.47 -14.03 -5.89
CA ILE A 95 6.47 -13.08 -5.38
C ILE A 95 7.83 -13.76 -5.39
N THR A 96 8.68 -13.37 -6.31
CA THR A 96 10.09 -13.81 -6.31
C THR A 96 10.92 -12.72 -5.64
N VAL A 97 11.49 -13.03 -4.49
CA VAL A 97 12.39 -12.12 -3.76
C VAL A 97 13.83 -12.51 -4.04
N PRO A 98 14.66 -11.66 -4.65
CA PRO A 98 16.06 -11.93 -4.88
C PRO A 98 16.83 -12.16 -3.57
N LEU A 99 17.89 -13.00 -3.60
CA LEU A 99 18.71 -13.29 -2.42
C LEU A 99 19.30 -12.03 -1.78
N GLU A 100 19.72 -11.07 -2.61
CA GLU A 100 20.22 -9.77 -2.11
C GLU A 100 19.17 -9.03 -1.28
N ARG A 101 17.91 -9.12 -1.69
CA ARG A 101 16.80 -8.51 -0.95
C ARG A 101 16.52 -9.23 0.36
N LEU A 102 16.61 -10.56 0.38
CA LEU A 102 16.51 -11.34 1.61
C LEU A 102 17.62 -10.96 2.60
N ALA A 103 18.85 -10.76 2.11
CA ALA A 103 19.97 -10.28 2.94
C ALA A 103 19.70 -8.89 3.52
N GLN A 104 19.15 -7.95 2.74
CA GLN A 104 18.75 -6.63 3.22
C GLN A 104 17.62 -6.70 4.27
N MET A 105 16.65 -7.59 4.07
CA MET A 105 15.59 -7.82 5.06
C MET A 105 16.16 -8.35 6.38
N ALA A 106 17.05 -9.35 6.30
CA ALA A 106 17.74 -9.89 7.47
C ALA A 106 18.55 -8.81 8.21
N GLU A 107 19.23 -7.93 7.47
CA GLU A 107 19.97 -6.80 8.06
C GLU A 107 19.04 -5.81 8.79
N ARG A 108 17.89 -5.50 8.21
CA ARG A 108 16.89 -4.63 8.85
C ARG A 108 16.30 -5.26 10.12
N MET A 109 16.15 -6.58 10.17
CA MET A 109 15.70 -7.29 11.38
C MET A 109 16.76 -7.31 12.49
N ARG A 110 18.04 -7.16 12.16
CA ARG A 110 19.12 -7.08 13.15
C ARG A 110 19.04 -5.84 14.03
N LEU A 111 18.54 -4.71 13.51
CA LEU A 111 18.45 -3.47 14.28
C LEU A 111 17.54 -3.63 15.50
N PRO A 112 16.26 -3.99 15.38
CA PRO A 112 15.39 -4.20 16.54
C PRO A 112 15.86 -5.37 17.41
N LEU A 113 16.46 -6.42 16.82
CA LEU A 113 17.04 -7.52 17.60
C LEU A 113 18.23 -7.05 18.44
N GLY A 114 19.13 -6.26 17.88
CA GLY A 114 20.25 -5.66 18.60
C GLY A 114 19.78 -4.74 19.74
N SER A 115 18.74 -3.94 19.49
CA SER A 115 18.11 -3.10 20.51
C SER A 115 17.53 -3.95 21.65
N LEU A 116 16.82 -5.05 21.33
CA LEU A 116 16.32 -6.01 22.32
C LEU A 116 17.43 -6.57 23.20
N ILE A 117 18.51 -7.06 22.60
CA ILE A 117 19.66 -7.65 23.32
C ILE A 117 20.31 -6.60 24.20
N GLY A 118 20.60 -5.42 23.67
CA GLY A 118 21.25 -4.35 24.41
C GLY A 118 20.44 -3.88 25.62
N VAL A 119 19.14 -3.66 25.43
CA VAL A 119 18.23 -3.25 26.51
C VAL A 119 18.06 -4.35 27.53
N SER A 120 17.95 -5.63 27.12
CA SER A 120 17.90 -6.77 28.05
C SER A 120 19.15 -6.86 28.91
N GLN A 121 20.34 -6.62 28.34
CA GLN A 121 21.60 -6.57 29.11
C GLN A 121 21.61 -5.41 30.10
N LEU A 122 21.14 -4.22 29.68
CA LEU A 122 21.01 -3.08 30.58
C LEU A 122 20.04 -3.36 31.72
N LEU A 123 18.90 -3.99 31.47
CA LEU A 123 17.92 -4.37 32.48
C LEU A 123 18.45 -5.45 33.44
N ALA A 124 19.30 -6.35 32.98
CA ALA A 124 19.89 -7.42 33.80
C ALA A 124 21.04 -6.94 34.71
N GLN A 125 21.67 -5.81 34.40
CA GLN A 125 22.72 -5.24 35.26
C GLN A 125 22.08 -4.62 36.50
N SER A 126 22.36 -5.19 37.66
CA SER A 126 21.83 -4.74 38.97
C SER A 126 22.65 -3.55 39.51
N ASP A 127 22.56 -2.37 38.89
CA ASP A 127 23.10 -1.16 39.47
C ASP A 127 22.06 -0.54 40.39
N GLY A 128 22.39 -0.46 41.70
CA GLY A 128 21.50 0.02 42.77
C GLY A 128 21.09 1.51 42.68
N GLU A 129 21.40 2.19 41.59
CA GLU A 129 21.06 3.61 41.34
C GLU A 129 20.08 3.80 40.18
N ARG A 130 19.45 2.70 39.67
CA ARG A 130 18.55 2.87 38.54
C ARG A 130 17.23 3.49 38.98
N THR A 131 16.85 4.61 38.39
CA THR A 131 15.54 5.24 38.63
C THR A 131 14.43 4.44 37.94
N GLU A 132 13.22 4.46 38.52
CA GLU A 132 12.03 3.82 37.91
C GLU A 132 11.78 4.33 36.49
N GLU A 133 11.99 5.63 36.24
CA GLU A 133 11.88 6.26 34.93
C GLU A 133 12.79 5.61 33.88
N LYS A 134 14.05 5.35 34.19
CA LYS A 134 14.98 4.68 33.26
C LYS A 134 14.55 3.22 32.97
N THR A 135 14.03 2.55 33.99
CA THR A 135 13.55 1.17 33.85
C THR A 135 12.34 1.14 32.91
N SER A 136 11.36 2.01 33.11
CA SER A 136 10.19 2.18 32.25
C SER A 136 10.59 2.53 30.79
N GLN A 137 11.54 3.46 30.62
CA GLN A 137 12.08 3.78 29.30
C GLN A 137 12.69 2.56 28.60
N TYR A 138 13.50 1.78 29.28
CA TYR A 138 14.11 0.58 28.70
C TYR A 138 13.06 -0.47 28.35
N GLN A 139 12.05 -0.68 29.18
CA GLN A 139 10.94 -1.58 28.89
C GLN A 139 10.14 -1.14 27.66
N SER A 140 9.89 0.16 27.51
CA SER A 140 9.20 0.72 26.33
C SER A 140 9.98 0.50 25.03
N ILE A 141 11.31 0.73 25.06
CA ILE A 141 12.19 0.46 23.91
C ILE A 141 12.23 -1.04 23.59
N GLN A 142 12.26 -1.90 24.60
CA GLN A 142 12.23 -3.35 24.44
C GLN A 142 10.92 -3.78 23.78
N ARG A 143 9.78 -3.26 24.25
CA ARG A 143 8.45 -3.56 23.71
C ARG A 143 8.31 -3.08 22.26
N LYS A 144 8.73 -1.84 21.95
CA LYS A 144 8.77 -1.33 20.56
C LYS A 144 9.57 -2.27 19.65
N SER A 145 10.77 -2.66 20.07
CA SER A 145 11.65 -3.53 19.28
C SER A 145 11.03 -4.91 19.02
N TYR A 146 10.38 -5.48 20.04
CA TYR A 146 9.63 -6.73 19.93
C TYR A 146 8.47 -6.61 18.93
N TYR A 147 7.65 -5.55 19.04
CA TYR A 147 6.52 -5.32 18.15
C TYR A 147 6.96 -5.06 16.70
N THR A 148 8.08 -4.36 16.52
CA THR A 148 8.66 -4.15 15.19
C THR A 148 9.06 -5.48 14.52
N LEU A 149 9.70 -6.39 15.26
CA LEU A 149 10.03 -7.73 14.74
C LEU A 149 8.77 -8.54 14.43
N LEU A 150 7.77 -8.52 15.31
CA LEU A 150 6.51 -9.22 15.12
C LEU A 150 5.79 -8.73 13.86
N ARG A 151 5.72 -7.41 13.65
CA ARG A 151 5.17 -6.82 12.42
C ARG A 151 5.92 -7.29 11.18
N MET A 152 7.25 -7.30 11.22
CA MET A 152 8.06 -7.78 10.11
C MET A 152 7.76 -9.25 9.77
N LEU A 153 7.66 -10.11 10.79
CA LEU A 153 7.31 -11.52 10.62
C LEU A 153 5.90 -11.69 10.04
N ASN A 154 4.90 -11.01 10.60
CA ASN A 154 3.52 -11.05 10.11
C ASN A 154 3.43 -10.61 8.63
N THR A 155 4.20 -9.59 8.24
CA THR A 155 4.25 -9.12 6.84
C THR A 155 4.81 -10.20 5.91
N LEU A 156 5.88 -10.89 6.32
CA LEU A 156 6.49 -11.97 5.54
C LEU A 156 5.58 -13.19 5.44
N GLU A 157 4.95 -13.58 6.55
CA GLU A 157 4.00 -14.70 6.60
C GLU A 157 2.81 -14.45 5.68
N THR A 158 2.19 -13.26 5.76
CA THR A 158 1.07 -12.87 4.90
C THR A 158 1.46 -12.88 3.43
N LEU A 159 2.60 -12.28 3.06
CA LEU A 159 3.08 -12.30 1.68
C LEU A 159 3.38 -13.72 1.21
N GLY A 160 3.97 -14.57 2.04
CA GLY A 160 4.20 -15.97 1.74
C GLY A 160 2.90 -16.71 1.47
N SER A 161 1.89 -16.56 2.33
CA SER A 161 0.58 -17.19 2.18
C SER A 161 -0.18 -16.72 0.94
N LEU A 162 -0.06 -15.44 0.58
CA LEU A 162 -0.68 -14.86 -0.61
C LEU A 162 0.02 -15.30 -1.90
N SER A 163 1.32 -15.63 -1.84
CA SER A 163 2.12 -16.02 -3.01
C SER A 163 1.94 -17.49 -3.37
N ASP A 164 1.56 -18.35 -2.42
CA ASP A 164 1.48 -19.80 -2.63
C ASP A 164 0.27 -20.22 -3.50
N GLY A 165 -0.70 -19.33 -3.71
CA GLY A 165 -1.90 -19.58 -4.52
C GLY A 165 -2.80 -20.72 -4.01
N ARG A 166 -2.38 -21.40 -2.92
CA ARG A 166 -3.05 -22.59 -2.36
C ARG A 166 -4.15 -22.22 -1.39
N ARG A 167 -4.10 -21.02 -0.80
CA ARG A 167 -5.11 -20.57 0.14
C ARG A 167 -6.34 -20.09 -0.64
N PRO A 168 -7.50 -20.79 -0.56
CA PRO A 168 -8.72 -20.31 -1.19
C PRO A 168 -9.12 -18.95 -0.62
N PHE A 169 -9.78 -18.12 -1.41
CA PHE A 169 -10.37 -16.87 -0.93
C PHE A 169 -11.55 -17.20 -0.01
N GLN A 170 -11.50 -16.70 1.23
CA GLN A 170 -12.52 -16.91 2.27
C GLN A 170 -13.18 -15.59 2.66
N GLY A 171 -13.45 -14.73 1.66
CA GLY A 171 -14.08 -13.45 1.92
C GLY A 171 -15.52 -13.62 2.38
N GLU A 172 -15.89 -12.85 3.40
CA GLU A 172 -17.25 -12.71 3.93
C GLU A 172 -17.79 -11.31 3.62
N PRO A 173 -19.12 -11.10 3.65
CA PRO A 173 -19.67 -9.75 3.57
C PRO A 173 -19.19 -8.89 4.72
N LEU A 174 -18.43 -7.83 4.41
CA LEU A 174 -17.78 -6.96 5.38
C LEU A 174 -18.12 -5.50 5.10
N ASP A 175 -18.46 -4.73 6.15
CA ASP A 175 -18.61 -3.28 6.06
C ASP A 175 -17.24 -2.60 6.13
N LEU A 176 -16.71 -2.23 4.95
CA LEU A 176 -15.42 -1.54 4.86
C LEU A 176 -15.43 -0.18 5.58
N GLY A 177 -16.56 0.52 5.60
CA GLY A 177 -16.69 1.78 6.33
C GLY A 177 -16.55 1.58 7.83
N GLY A 178 -17.23 0.58 8.38
CA GLY A 178 -17.10 0.19 9.78
C GLY A 178 -15.68 -0.25 10.14
N LEU A 179 -15.04 -1.05 9.30
CA LEU A 179 -13.64 -1.47 9.50
C LEU A 179 -12.68 -0.27 9.51
N CYS A 180 -12.81 0.65 8.55
CA CYS A 180 -11.98 1.87 8.51
C CYS A 180 -12.20 2.74 9.75
N ALA A 181 -13.46 2.91 10.19
CA ALA A 181 -13.78 3.71 11.37
C ALA A 181 -13.17 3.09 12.65
N GLU A 182 -13.20 1.78 12.77
CA GLU A 182 -12.58 1.06 13.89
C GLU A 182 -11.06 1.23 13.90
N VAL A 183 -10.40 0.95 12.75
CA VAL A 183 -8.95 1.09 12.63
C VAL A 183 -8.51 2.53 12.91
N VAL A 184 -9.17 3.53 12.31
CA VAL A 184 -8.84 4.94 12.54
C VAL A 184 -9.00 5.33 14.01
N ARG A 185 -10.07 4.92 14.68
CA ARG A 185 -10.27 5.18 16.11
C ARG A 185 -9.15 4.59 16.98
N ARG A 186 -8.72 3.34 16.68
CA ARG A 186 -7.61 2.69 17.38
C ARG A 186 -6.28 3.39 17.10
N VAL A 187 -6.07 3.86 15.87
CA VAL A 187 -4.87 4.62 15.49
C VAL A 187 -4.85 5.98 16.18
N GLN A 188 -5.97 6.70 16.20
CA GLN A 188 -6.08 8.00 16.87
C GLN A 188 -5.67 7.93 18.35
N SER A 189 -6.15 6.90 19.08
CA SER A 189 -5.82 6.76 20.52
C SER A 189 -4.32 6.66 20.79
N VAL A 190 -3.52 6.22 19.81
CA VAL A 190 -2.05 6.10 19.93
C VAL A 190 -1.35 7.30 19.29
N CYS A 191 -1.91 7.85 18.23
CA CYS A 191 -1.34 8.99 17.50
C CYS A 191 -1.44 10.32 18.27
N ASP A 192 -2.43 10.48 19.14
CA ASP A 192 -2.55 11.67 19.99
C ASP A 192 -1.29 11.87 20.85
N GLU A 193 -0.67 10.79 21.34
CA GLU A 193 0.59 10.81 22.07
C GLU A 193 1.80 11.06 21.15
N ALA A 194 1.71 10.63 19.90
CA ALA A 194 2.78 10.79 18.90
C ALA A 194 2.73 12.14 18.18
N GLY A 195 1.70 12.97 18.43
CA GLY A 195 1.52 14.28 17.80
C GLY A 195 1.13 14.22 16.32
N CYS A 196 0.54 13.12 15.82
CA CYS A 196 0.02 13.03 14.47
C CYS A 196 -1.52 12.95 14.49
N ALA A 197 -2.17 13.53 13.48
CA ALA A 197 -3.62 13.51 13.35
C ALA A 197 -4.06 12.57 12.22
N VAL A 198 -5.00 11.66 12.51
CA VAL A 198 -5.60 10.77 11.51
C VAL A 198 -7.11 10.98 11.50
N GLU A 199 -7.69 11.26 10.35
CA GLU A 199 -9.12 11.57 10.19
C GLU A 199 -9.75 10.63 9.16
N LEU A 200 -11.00 10.22 9.42
CA LEU A 200 -11.81 9.47 8.47
C LEU A 200 -12.96 10.36 7.96
N ARG A 201 -13.09 10.46 6.65
CA ARG A 201 -14.21 11.07 5.95
C ARG A 201 -14.95 10.01 5.15
N GLN A 202 -16.20 9.79 5.44
CA GLN A 202 -17.01 8.81 4.74
C GLN A 202 -18.18 9.50 4.04
N ASN A 203 -18.22 9.39 2.72
CA ASN A 203 -19.29 9.86 1.87
C ASN A 203 -20.09 8.67 1.34
N GLY A 204 -21.28 8.45 1.89
CA GLY A 204 -22.20 7.40 1.43
C GLY A 204 -22.53 6.36 2.51
N GLY A 205 -23.67 5.65 2.29
CA GLY A 205 -24.14 4.60 3.21
C GLY A 205 -23.27 3.33 3.18
N ASN A 206 -23.88 2.18 3.47
CA ASN A 206 -23.20 0.88 3.58
C ASN A 206 -22.20 0.60 2.45
N LEU A 207 -20.96 0.33 2.83
CA LEU A 207 -19.84 0.05 1.93
C LEU A 207 -19.47 -1.43 2.04
N LEU A 208 -20.43 -2.32 1.66
CA LEU A 208 -20.22 -3.77 1.74
C LEU A 208 -19.29 -4.27 0.63
N VAL A 209 -18.28 -4.99 1.03
CA VAL A 209 -17.35 -5.69 0.14
C VAL A 209 -17.29 -7.17 0.53
N GLN A 210 -16.89 -8.03 -0.40
CA GLN A 210 -16.53 -9.40 -0.06
C GLN A 210 -15.07 -9.39 0.39
N GLY A 211 -14.80 -9.60 1.69
CA GLY A 211 -13.47 -9.39 2.24
C GLY A 211 -13.03 -10.36 3.32
N GLU A 212 -11.73 -10.61 3.38
CA GLU A 212 -11.04 -11.26 4.50
C GLU A 212 -10.62 -10.17 5.48
N ASP A 213 -11.31 -10.06 6.65
CA ASP A 213 -11.14 -8.97 7.62
C ASP A 213 -9.68 -8.74 8.00
N ASP A 214 -8.97 -9.80 8.37
CA ASP A 214 -7.58 -9.74 8.82
C ASP A 214 -6.66 -9.11 7.74
N LEU A 215 -6.84 -9.50 6.47
CA LEU A 215 -6.03 -8.98 5.38
C LEU A 215 -6.34 -7.52 5.07
N LEU A 216 -7.62 -7.14 5.05
CA LEU A 216 -8.04 -5.76 4.83
C LEU A 216 -7.60 -4.86 5.97
N ARG A 217 -7.69 -5.32 7.21
CA ARG A 217 -7.20 -4.63 8.41
C ARG A 217 -5.68 -4.41 8.33
N GLN A 218 -4.91 -5.45 8.02
CA GLN A 218 -3.47 -5.35 7.84
C GLN A 218 -3.09 -4.38 6.72
N MET A 219 -3.82 -4.41 5.59
CA MET A 219 -3.64 -3.44 4.49
C MET A 219 -3.87 -2.00 4.97
N LEU A 220 -4.96 -1.74 5.70
CA LEU A 220 -5.27 -0.42 6.25
C LEU A 220 -4.14 0.10 7.14
N TYR A 221 -3.66 -0.72 8.09
CA TYR A 221 -2.54 -0.34 8.95
C TYR A 221 -1.27 -0.02 8.17
N HIS A 222 -0.93 -0.82 7.14
CA HIS A 222 0.25 -0.53 6.31
C HIS A 222 0.12 0.78 5.53
N LEU A 223 -1.08 1.08 5.00
CA LEU A 223 -1.34 2.33 4.29
C LEU A 223 -1.29 3.53 5.23
N ILE A 224 -1.91 3.43 6.40
CA ILE A 224 -1.90 4.49 7.42
C ILE A 224 -0.47 4.72 7.94
N SER A 225 0.27 3.66 8.26
CA SER A 225 1.68 3.77 8.69
C SER A 225 2.55 4.48 7.63
N ASN A 226 2.36 4.16 6.35
CA ASN A 226 3.08 4.85 5.27
C ASN A 226 2.72 6.33 5.22
N ALA A 227 1.44 6.67 5.38
CA ALA A 227 0.96 8.05 5.37
C ALA A 227 1.47 8.85 6.59
N ILE A 228 1.44 8.28 7.80
CA ILE A 228 2.01 8.89 9.01
C ILE A 228 3.51 9.17 8.83
N ARG A 229 4.25 8.19 8.30
CA ARG A 229 5.69 8.37 8.02
C ARG A 229 5.96 9.48 7.02
N ALA A 230 5.15 9.58 5.97
CA ALA A 230 5.29 10.62 4.95
C ALA A 230 4.91 12.00 5.48
N ALA A 231 3.87 12.08 6.30
CA ALA A 231 3.41 13.32 6.93
C ALA A 231 4.42 13.89 7.94
N GLY A 232 5.18 13.03 8.63
CA GLY A 232 6.17 13.44 9.64
C GLY A 232 5.54 13.98 10.94
N ASP A 233 6.38 14.57 11.79
CA ASP A 233 5.95 15.11 13.08
C ASP A 233 4.94 16.25 12.90
N GLY A 234 3.81 16.17 13.62
CA GLY A 234 2.71 17.14 13.52
C GLY A 234 1.92 17.07 12.22
N GLY A 235 2.17 16.03 11.41
CA GLY A 235 1.50 15.83 10.12
C GLY A 235 0.06 15.36 10.24
N GLN A 236 -0.66 15.47 9.13
CA GLN A 236 -2.06 15.06 9.01
C GLN A 236 -2.22 13.96 7.98
N VAL A 237 -3.05 12.97 8.30
CA VAL A 237 -3.49 11.88 7.42
C VAL A 237 -5.00 11.88 7.34
N THR A 238 -5.54 11.89 6.14
CA THR A 238 -6.99 11.82 5.91
C THR A 238 -7.30 10.58 5.08
N LEU A 239 -8.21 9.75 5.59
CA LEU A 239 -8.82 8.66 4.85
C LEU A 239 -10.17 9.14 4.32
N GLU A 240 -10.42 8.97 3.04
CA GLU A 240 -11.71 9.30 2.42
C GLU A 240 -12.28 8.07 1.73
N LEU A 241 -13.54 7.77 2.06
CA LEU A 241 -14.29 6.65 1.49
C LEU A 241 -15.44 7.17 0.65
N GLU A 242 -15.49 6.76 -0.61
CA GLU A 242 -16.54 7.11 -1.54
C GLU A 242 -16.99 5.93 -2.39
N LYS A 243 -18.25 5.97 -2.84
CA LYS A 243 -18.76 5.05 -3.86
C LYS A 243 -18.43 5.61 -5.23
N CYS A 244 -17.87 4.79 -6.08
CA CYS A 244 -17.67 5.14 -7.49
C CYS A 244 -18.28 4.06 -8.39
N ARG A 245 -18.58 4.44 -9.61
CA ARG A 245 -19.13 3.55 -10.63
C ARG A 245 -18.26 3.63 -11.86
N GLU A 246 -17.82 2.47 -12.32
CA GLU A 246 -17.10 2.33 -13.57
C GLU A 246 -17.85 1.33 -14.45
N LYS A 247 -18.39 1.79 -15.56
CA LYS A 247 -19.33 1.03 -16.42
C LYS A 247 -20.51 0.49 -15.59
N ASP A 248 -20.66 -0.83 -15.58
CA ASP A 248 -21.73 -1.54 -14.87
C ASP A 248 -21.29 -2.05 -13.48
N ARG A 249 -20.03 -1.87 -13.09
CA ARG A 249 -19.51 -2.27 -11.78
C ARG A 249 -19.50 -1.10 -10.80
N ARG A 250 -19.89 -1.39 -9.57
CA ARG A 250 -19.81 -0.46 -8.45
C ARG A 250 -18.59 -0.78 -7.61
N TRP A 251 -17.90 0.26 -7.18
CA TRP A 251 -16.68 0.16 -6.40
C TRP A 251 -16.80 1.02 -5.15
N VAL A 252 -16.10 0.65 -4.11
CA VAL A 252 -15.73 1.55 -3.03
C VAL A 252 -14.28 1.97 -3.26
N ARG A 253 -14.05 3.27 -3.23
CA ARG A 253 -12.71 3.86 -3.30
C ARG A 253 -12.33 4.39 -1.93
N LEU A 254 -11.23 3.90 -1.39
CA LEU A 254 -10.55 4.43 -0.23
C LEU A 254 -9.35 5.24 -0.71
N VAL A 255 -9.34 6.53 -0.41
CA VAL A 255 -8.25 7.44 -0.72
C VAL A 255 -7.57 7.86 0.58
N ILE A 256 -6.25 7.77 0.62
CA ILE A 256 -5.45 8.17 1.77
C ILE A 256 -4.56 9.33 1.32
N TRP A 257 -4.74 10.46 1.99
CA TRP A 257 -3.99 11.69 1.81
C TRP A 257 -3.05 11.88 2.98
N ASP A 258 -1.83 12.31 2.72
CA ASP A 258 -0.91 12.76 3.75
C ASP A 258 -0.37 14.15 3.43
N SER A 259 0.03 14.88 4.48
CA SER A 259 0.62 16.23 4.37
C SER A 259 2.09 16.23 3.97
N GLY A 260 2.65 15.07 3.63
CA GLY A 260 4.05 14.90 3.24
C GLY A 260 4.38 15.42 1.85
N SER A 261 5.65 15.35 1.50
CA SER A 261 6.19 15.84 0.22
C SER A 261 5.88 14.95 -1.00
N GLY A 262 5.15 13.85 -0.78
CA GLY A 262 4.82 12.88 -1.82
C GLY A 262 5.98 11.95 -2.20
N PHE A 263 5.71 11.07 -3.16
CA PHE A 263 6.71 10.13 -3.68
C PHE A 263 7.57 10.80 -4.74
N LYS A 264 8.88 10.53 -4.72
CA LYS A 264 9.76 10.88 -5.84
C LYS A 264 9.50 9.92 -7.02
N PRO A 265 9.71 10.34 -8.28
CA PRO A 265 9.49 9.50 -9.46
C PRO A 265 10.21 8.14 -9.38
N GLU A 266 11.45 8.11 -8.87
CA GLU A 266 12.23 6.88 -8.74
C GLU A 266 11.62 5.92 -7.68
N GLN A 267 10.96 6.47 -6.65
CA GLN A 267 10.27 5.70 -5.62
C GLN A 267 8.99 5.07 -6.17
N LEU A 268 8.24 5.82 -6.99
CA LEU A 268 7.06 5.30 -7.68
C LEU A 268 7.40 4.14 -8.61
N ALA A 269 8.48 4.27 -9.39
CA ALA A 269 8.92 3.22 -10.29
C ALA A 269 9.16 1.88 -9.58
N ARG A 270 9.43 1.92 -8.27
CA ARG A 270 9.78 0.75 -7.44
C ARG A 270 8.71 0.38 -6.41
N ALA A 271 7.66 1.16 -6.28
CA ALA A 271 6.69 1.06 -5.18
C ALA A 271 6.05 -0.33 -5.03
N PHE A 272 5.85 -1.04 -6.14
CA PHE A 272 5.21 -2.35 -6.17
C PHE A 272 6.16 -3.49 -6.56
N ASP A 273 7.46 -3.22 -6.66
CA ASP A 273 8.46 -4.23 -7.02
C ASP A 273 8.99 -4.91 -5.75
N PRO A 274 8.70 -6.21 -5.52
CA PRO A 274 9.19 -6.94 -4.36
C PRO A 274 10.72 -7.08 -4.35
N ALA A 275 11.36 -7.01 -5.52
CA ALA A 275 12.82 -7.09 -5.64
C ALA A 275 13.52 -5.81 -5.20
N GLN A 276 12.91 -4.65 -5.43
CA GLN A 276 13.49 -3.36 -5.13
C GLN A 276 12.90 -2.73 -3.85
N GLY A 277 11.62 -3.01 -3.55
CA GLY A 277 10.92 -2.49 -2.39
C GLY A 277 11.02 -0.97 -2.28
N ALA A 278 10.64 -0.43 -1.14
CA ALA A 278 10.82 0.99 -0.84
C ALA A 278 12.26 1.34 -0.40
N ALA A 279 13.29 0.69 -0.97
CA ALA A 279 14.67 1.08 -0.75
C ALA A 279 14.88 2.51 -1.27
N GLY A 280 14.95 3.48 -0.36
CA GLY A 280 15.04 4.92 -0.67
C GLY A 280 13.87 5.76 -0.16
N LEU A 281 12.86 5.16 0.48
CA LEU A 281 11.77 5.91 1.13
C LEU A 281 12.19 6.56 2.46
N SER A 282 13.38 6.68 2.76
CA SER A 282 14.22 7.31 3.77
C SER A 282 15.17 6.30 4.40
N ASP A 283 16.40 6.71 4.69
CA ASP A 283 17.40 5.95 5.47
C ASP A 283 16.90 5.57 6.89
N ARG A 284 15.73 6.08 7.29
CA ARG A 284 15.12 5.88 8.60
C ARG A 284 13.93 4.93 8.62
N SER A 285 13.60 4.22 7.52
CA SER A 285 12.45 3.31 7.54
C SER A 285 12.78 2.05 8.36
N GLU A 286 12.15 1.88 9.50
CA GLU A 286 12.28 0.69 10.36
C GLU A 286 11.62 -0.58 9.78
N GLY A 287 10.98 -0.51 8.60
CA GLY A 287 10.24 -1.61 7.99
C GLY A 287 10.99 -2.37 6.89
N LEU A 288 10.47 -3.52 6.47
CA LEU A 288 11.04 -4.37 5.39
C LEU A 288 10.94 -3.74 3.99
N GLY A 289 10.15 -2.67 3.82
CA GLY A 289 9.87 -2.06 2.53
C GLY A 289 8.92 -2.90 1.65
N LEU A 290 8.15 -3.78 2.25
CA LEU A 290 7.19 -4.66 1.56
C LEU A 290 5.73 -4.24 1.76
N GLY A 291 5.45 -3.17 2.51
CA GLY A 291 4.09 -2.75 2.84
C GLY A 291 3.21 -2.50 1.62
N LEU A 292 3.68 -1.73 0.63
CA LEU A 292 2.92 -1.49 -0.60
C LEU A 292 2.77 -2.74 -1.48
N VAL A 293 3.76 -3.64 -1.46
CA VAL A 293 3.65 -4.95 -2.14
C VAL A 293 2.54 -5.79 -1.50
N LEU A 294 2.48 -5.81 -0.15
CA LEU A 294 1.41 -6.48 0.58
C LEU A 294 0.05 -5.85 0.26
N CYS A 295 -0.08 -4.52 0.36
CA CYS A 295 -1.33 -3.81 0.06
C CYS A 295 -1.84 -4.11 -1.35
N LYS A 296 -0.92 -4.13 -2.34
CA LYS A 296 -1.24 -4.51 -3.71
C LYS A 296 -1.82 -5.93 -3.77
N ARG A 297 -1.14 -6.91 -3.15
CA ARG A 297 -1.59 -8.31 -3.18
C ARG A 297 -2.92 -8.51 -2.47
N VAL A 298 -3.14 -7.82 -1.36
CA VAL A 298 -4.43 -7.84 -0.67
C VAL A 298 -5.52 -7.25 -1.56
N ALA A 299 -5.30 -6.09 -2.18
CA ALA A 299 -6.27 -5.49 -3.09
C ALA A 299 -6.60 -6.43 -4.28
N GLU A 300 -5.58 -6.99 -4.96
CA GLU A 300 -5.73 -7.94 -6.06
C GLU A 300 -6.52 -9.20 -5.64
N ARG A 301 -6.23 -9.75 -4.46
CA ARG A 301 -6.93 -10.91 -3.90
C ARG A 301 -8.43 -10.65 -3.70
N HIS A 302 -8.80 -9.42 -3.41
CA HIS A 302 -10.19 -8.97 -3.25
C HIS A 302 -10.83 -8.50 -4.57
N GLY A 303 -10.20 -8.77 -5.72
CA GLY A 303 -10.67 -8.34 -7.03
C GLY A 303 -10.60 -6.82 -7.23
N GLY A 304 -9.80 -6.17 -6.41
CA GLY A 304 -9.60 -4.72 -6.41
C GLY A 304 -8.29 -4.26 -7.05
N ARG A 305 -8.01 -2.99 -6.90
CA ARG A 305 -6.80 -2.35 -7.44
C ARG A 305 -6.22 -1.32 -6.47
N LEU A 306 -4.92 -1.09 -6.58
CA LEU A 306 -4.18 -0.10 -5.80
C LEU A 306 -3.49 0.89 -6.74
N ALA A 307 -3.62 2.17 -6.44
CA ALA A 307 -2.93 3.26 -7.14
C ALA A 307 -2.15 4.11 -6.17
N VAL A 308 -0.96 4.56 -6.59
CA VAL A 308 -0.16 5.56 -5.87
C VAL A 308 0.10 6.70 -6.84
N MET A 309 -0.29 7.89 -6.47
CA MET A 309 -0.18 9.08 -7.31
C MET A 309 0.68 10.12 -6.61
N THR A 310 1.35 10.95 -7.40
CA THR A 310 2.10 12.11 -6.92
C THR A 310 1.48 13.39 -7.48
N GLY A 311 1.43 14.39 -6.63
CA GLY A 311 0.94 15.72 -6.97
C GLY A 311 1.47 16.72 -5.96
N ALA A 312 0.64 17.66 -5.55
CA ALA A 312 0.94 18.57 -4.44
C ALA A 312 1.01 17.85 -3.09
N SER A 313 0.45 16.64 -2.98
CA SER A 313 0.49 15.73 -1.85
C SER A 313 0.58 14.28 -2.34
N ALA A 314 1.05 13.37 -1.48
CA ALA A 314 0.98 11.94 -1.77
C ALA A 314 -0.46 11.46 -1.65
N VAL A 315 -0.86 10.62 -2.58
CA VAL A 315 -2.18 10.00 -2.60
C VAL A 315 -2.04 8.52 -2.86
N THR A 316 -2.57 7.72 -1.95
CA THR A 316 -2.72 6.29 -2.17
C THR A 316 -4.20 5.95 -2.24
N ALA A 317 -4.63 5.30 -3.31
CA ALA A 317 -6.02 4.92 -3.51
C ALA A 317 -6.16 3.40 -3.65
N VAL A 318 -7.13 2.82 -2.96
CA VAL A 318 -7.54 1.42 -3.09
C VAL A 318 -8.98 1.39 -3.57
N GLU A 319 -9.26 0.59 -4.57
CA GLU A 319 -10.62 0.35 -5.03
C GLU A 319 -10.95 -1.12 -4.87
N LEU A 320 -12.10 -1.40 -4.24
CA LEU A 320 -12.63 -2.75 -4.03
C LEU A 320 -14.03 -2.86 -4.63
N PRO A 321 -14.41 -4.02 -5.20
CA PRO A 321 -15.76 -4.22 -5.73
C PRO A 321 -16.80 -4.12 -4.61
N LEU A 322 -17.85 -3.33 -4.82
CA LEU A 322 -19.01 -3.30 -3.93
C LEU A 322 -19.89 -4.53 -4.17
N CYS A 323 -20.34 -5.14 -3.08
CA CYS A 323 -21.32 -6.21 -3.12
C CYS A 323 -22.73 -5.61 -3.20
N ASP A 324 -23.52 -6.12 -4.16
CA ASP A 324 -24.90 -5.80 -4.35
C ASP A 324 -25.81 -6.82 -3.67
N GLY A 325 -26.82 -6.35 -2.96
CA GLY A 325 -27.97 -7.19 -2.54
C GLY A 325 -27.74 -8.07 -1.31
N LEU A 326 -26.65 -7.93 -0.58
CA LEU A 326 -26.49 -8.59 0.72
C LEU A 326 -27.20 -7.79 1.81
N SER A 327 -28.25 -8.38 2.41
CA SER A 327 -28.80 -7.92 3.67
C SER A 327 -27.85 -8.31 4.80
N PHE A 328 -27.70 -7.45 5.79
CA PHE A 328 -26.88 -7.64 6.99
C PHE A 328 -27.12 -9.01 7.63
N GLY A 329 -26.27 -9.97 7.36
CA GLY A 329 -25.97 -11.04 8.29
C GLY A 329 -24.96 -10.50 9.31
N ALA A 330 -25.09 -10.90 10.55
CA ALA A 330 -24.38 -10.39 11.71
C ALA A 330 -23.01 -9.78 11.39
N LEU A 331 -22.87 -8.47 11.58
CA LEU A 331 -21.58 -7.79 11.61
C LEU A 331 -20.71 -8.53 12.62
N HIS A 332 -19.60 -9.10 12.16
CA HIS A 332 -18.61 -9.63 13.06
C HIS A 332 -18.05 -8.46 13.87
N SER A 333 -18.34 -8.44 15.16
CA SER A 333 -17.56 -7.64 16.10
C SER A 333 -16.18 -8.28 16.14
N PRO A 334 -15.10 -7.52 15.92
CA PRO A 334 -13.76 -8.08 15.96
C PRO A 334 -13.53 -8.70 17.35
N SER A 335 -13.21 -9.97 17.35
CA SER A 335 -12.77 -10.66 18.56
C SER A 335 -11.35 -10.17 18.87
N ASP A 336 -11.17 -9.49 19.99
CA ASP A 336 -9.85 -9.21 20.60
C ASP A 336 -9.21 -10.54 21.07
N LEU A 337 -8.76 -11.35 20.11
CA LEU A 337 -8.05 -12.60 20.35
C LEU A 337 -6.52 -12.41 20.41
N SER A 338 -6.05 -11.20 20.61
CA SER A 338 -4.62 -10.86 20.57
C SER A 338 -3.82 -11.30 21.82
N GLY A 339 -4.42 -12.06 22.75
CA GLY A 339 -3.67 -12.62 23.89
C GLY A 339 -2.93 -11.58 24.74
N GLY A 340 -3.47 -10.36 24.84
CA GLY A 340 -2.85 -9.23 25.57
C GLY A 340 -1.85 -8.41 24.74
N ILE A 341 -1.65 -8.69 23.44
CA ILE A 341 -0.81 -7.89 22.55
C ILE A 341 -1.69 -6.85 21.86
N ASN A 342 -1.31 -5.57 21.98
CA ASN A 342 -2.02 -4.49 21.30
C ASN A 342 -1.67 -4.49 19.80
N GLU A 343 -2.61 -4.92 18.96
CA GLU A 343 -2.44 -5.00 17.50
C GLU A 343 -2.04 -3.67 16.89
N THR A 344 -2.64 -2.56 17.32
CA THR A 344 -2.36 -1.22 16.78
C THR A 344 -0.91 -0.82 17.03
N LEU A 345 -0.38 -1.09 18.23
CA LEU A 345 1.03 -0.84 18.54
C LEU A 345 1.96 -1.73 17.73
N VAL A 346 1.60 -3.00 17.47
CA VAL A 346 2.38 -3.87 16.57
C VAL A 346 2.41 -3.28 15.17
N GLN A 347 1.25 -2.94 14.63
CA GLN A 347 1.10 -2.49 13.24
C GLN A 347 1.69 -1.09 12.98
N LEU A 348 1.80 -0.24 13.99
CA LEU A 348 2.38 1.09 13.90
C LEU A 348 3.79 1.20 14.53
N SER A 349 4.38 0.09 14.95
CA SER A 349 5.68 0.08 15.66
C SER A 349 6.84 0.70 14.89
N ASP A 350 6.73 0.80 13.58
CA ASP A 350 7.74 1.39 12.69
C ASP A 350 7.61 2.91 12.52
N VAL A 351 6.54 3.53 13.02
CA VAL A 351 6.29 4.97 12.93
C VAL A 351 6.09 5.64 14.28
N LEU A 352 5.65 4.91 15.30
CA LEU A 352 5.44 5.45 16.64
C LEU A 352 6.75 5.62 17.41
N PRO A 353 6.91 6.69 18.20
CA PRO A 353 8.03 6.85 19.10
C PRO A 353 7.96 5.84 20.25
N TRP A 354 9.08 5.57 20.93
CA TRP A 354 9.16 4.55 21.97
C TRP A 354 8.26 4.86 23.20
N GLN A 355 7.92 6.12 23.42
CA GLN A 355 7.06 6.56 24.52
C GLN A 355 5.67 5.93 24.46
N CYS A 356 5.13 5.74 23.25
CA CYS A 356 3.82 5.09 23.05
C CYS A 356 3.77 3.60 23.46
N PHE A 357 4.90 3.03 23.88
CA PHE A 357 5.01 1.64 24.30
C PHE A 357 5.19 1.49 25.81
N ALA A 358 4.95 2.54 26.58
CA ALA A 358 4.90 2.48 28.05
C ALA A 358 3.72 1.57 28.50
N GLU A 359 3.82 0.97 29.69
CA GLU A 359 2.65 0.30 30.29
C GLU A 359 1.69 1.37 30.78
N GLU A 360 0.42 1.22 30.43
CA GLU A 360 -0.65 1.89 31.12
C GLU A 360 -0.74 1.27 32.55
N GLU A 361 -0.60 2.10 33.59
CA GLU A 361 -0.74 1.70 34.99
C GLU A 361 -2.19 1.26 35.31
#